data_2082a972c237b8f27425815300898f65
#
_entry.id   2082a972c237b8f27425815300898f65
#
_cell.length_a   1.000
_cell.length_b   1.000
_cell.length_c   1.000
_cell.angle_alpha   90.00
_cell.angle_beta   90.00
_cell.angle_gamma   90.00
#
_symmetry.space_group_name_H-M   'P 1'
#
loop_
_entity.id
_entity.type
_entity.pdbx_description
1 polymer ?
#
loop_
_entity_poly.entity_id
_entity_poly.type
_entity_poly.pdbx_seq_one_letter_code
_entity_poly.pdbx_strand_id
1 'polypeptide(L)'
;MMQRLNIAIVTETYPPEINGVANTMLHLAEGLAERGHRIQLVRPRQHADRDQSATGSITPYLVPGLPIPGYHGLRFGLPVYWRLRRNWGRVKPDLVYIATQGPLGHAALAAARALKIPTVTGFHTQFHQYSQHYGLGILTHRIADTLRHFHNRSDTTLVPTVDLQTELSAGGFQNVQVFGRGVDVERIS
;
A
#
# COMPACT_ATOMS: atom_id res chain seq x y z
N MET A 1 -14.96 -22.23 8.79
CA MET A 1 -15.28 -20.79 8.94
C MET A 1 -14.01 -20.00 8.76
N MET A 2 -13.94 -19.04 7.81
CA MET A 2 -12.79 -18.14 7.72
C MET A 2 -12.77 -17.20 8.92
N GLN A 3 -11.61 -17.05 9.54
CA GLN A 3 -11.41 -16.13 10.67
C GLN A 3 -11.61 -14.69 10.18
N ARG A 4 -12.43 -13.92 10.89
CA ARG A 4 -12.61 -12.49 10.63
C ARG A 4 -11.40 -11.72 11.15
N LEU A 5 -10.74 -10.95 10.27
CA LEU A 5 -9.57 -10.14 10.59
C LEU A 5 -9.90 -8.64 10.56
N ASN A 6 -9.15 -7.87 11.34
CA ASN A 6 -9.07 -6.41 11.24
C ASN A 6 -7.81 -6.06 10.45
N ILE A 7 -7.96 -5.55 9.25
CA ILE A 7 -6.86 -5.28 8.34
C ILE A 7 -6.72 -3.76 8.13
N ALA A 8 -5.53 -3.22 8.35
CA ALA A 8 -5.23 -1.86 7.95
C ALA A 8 -4.62 -1.87 6.54
N ILE A 9 -5.26 -1.20 5.59
CA ILE A 9 -4.72 -0.95 4.25
C ILE A 9 -4.20 0.48 4.23
N VAL A 10 -2.90 0.63 3.96
CA VAL A 10 -2.22 1.92 3.88
C VAL A 10 -1.84 2.20 2.44
N THR A 11 -2.35 3.30 1.91
CA THR A 11 -2.08 3.72 0.52
C THR A 11 -2.04 5.24 0.41
N GLU A 12 -1.19 5.76 -0.46
CA GLU A 12 -1.18 7.19 -0.77
C GLU A 12 -2.14 7.56 -1.90
N THR A 13 -2.68 6.57 -2.61
CA THR A 13 -3.59 6.75 -3.73
C THR A 13 -4.82 5.85 -3.59
N TYR A 14 -6.00 6.42 -3.80
CA TYR A 14 -7.29 5.73 -3.72
C TYR A 14 -8.34 6.53 -4.52
N PRO A 15 -9.42 5.93 -5.03
CA PRO A 15 -10.46 6.70 -5.69
C PRO A 15 -10.94 7.93 -4.87
N PRO A 16 -11.24 9.06 -5.53
CA PRO A 16 -11.46 9.27 -6.96
C PRO A 16 -10.20 9.45 -7.83
N GLU A 17 -9.00 9.21 -7.31
CA GLU A 17 -7.78 9.24 -8.13
C GLU A 17 -7.81 8.10 -9.17
N ILE A 18 -7.53 8.45 -10.44
CA ILE A 18 -7.59 7.49 -11.56
C ILE A 18 -6.18 6.98 -11.86
N ASN A 19 -5.82 5.87 -11.23
CA ASN A 19 -4.59 5.13 -11.54
C ASN A 19 -4.71 3.66 -11.15
N GLY A 20 -3.82 2.82 -11.67
CA GLY A 20 -3.88 1.37 -11.49
C GLY A 20 -3.76 0.92 -10.02
N VAL A 21 -3.00 1.64 -9.19
CA VAL A 21 -2.85 1.32 -7.76
C VAL A 21 -4.13 1.68 -6.99
N ALA A 22 -4.72 2.85 -7.25
CA ALA A 22 -5.97 3.28 -6.64
C ALA A 22 -7.09 2.27 -6.91
N ASN A 23 -7.23 1.83 -8.16
CA ASN A 23 -8.22 0.82 -8.53
C ASN A 23 -7.94 -0.55 -7.89
N THR A 24 -6.68 -0.97 -7.84
CA THR A 24 -6.30 -2.22 -7.16
C THR A 24 -6.63 -2.18 -5.66
N MET A 25 -6.40 -1.04 -4.99
CA MET A 25 -6.68 -0.88 -3.57
C MET A 25 -8.18 -0.83 -3.28
N LEU A 26 -8.97 -0.26 -4.17
CA LEU A 26 -10.43 -0.31 -4.08
C LEU A 26 -10.92 -1.75 -4.09
N HIS A 27 -10.59 -2.50 -5.14
CA HIS A 27 -11.02 -3.89 -5.27
C HIS A 27 -10.50 -4.80 -4.14
N LEU A 28 -9.27 -4.57 -3.68
CA LEU A 28 -8.74 -5.31 -2.54
C LEU A 28 -9.54 -5.03 -1.26
N ALA A 29 -9.83 -3.75 -0.97
CA ALA A 29 -10.58 -3.37 0.22
C ALA A 29 -12.02 -3.91 0.19
N GLU A 30 -12.70 -3.77 -0.95
CA GLU A 30 -14.06 -4.28 -1.15
C GLU A 30 -14.10 -5.80 -1.06
N GLY A 31 -13.25 -6.51 -1.79
CA GLY A 31 -13.22 -7.97 -1.79
C GLY A 31 -12.87 -8.58 -0.43
N LEU A 32 -12.04 -7.92 0.39
CA LEU A 32 -11.79 -8.34 1.76
C LEU A 32 -12.98 -8.04 2.68
N ALA A 33 -13.65 -6.90 2.50
CA ALA A 33 -14.85 -6.53 3.24
C ALA A 33 -16.01 -7.50 2.96
N GLU A 34 -16.22 -7.88 1.71
CA GLU A 34 -17.21 -8.88 1.28
C GLU A 34 -16.96 -10.26 1.90
N ARG A 35 -15.69 -10.61 2.13
CA ARG A 35 -15.30 -11.85 2.85
C ARG A 35 -15.44 -11.73 4.37
N GLY A 36 -15.99 -10.63 4.86
CA GLY A 36 -16.31 -10.42 6.27
C GLY A 36 -15.18 -9.81 7.11
N HIS A 37 -14.07 -9.40 6.51
CA HIS A 37 -13.01 -8.69 7.23
C HIS A 37 -13.40 -7.24 7.52
N ARG A 38 -12.82 -6.65 8.55
CA ARG A 38 -12.92 -5.21 8.85
C ARG A 38 -11.71 -4.49 8.28
N ILE A 39 -11.93 -3.46 7.49
CA ILE A 39 -10.88 -2.72 6.82
C ILE A 39 -10.75 -1.32 7.41
N GLN A 40 -9.58 -0.97 7.90
CA GLN A 40 -9.20 0.41 8.16
C GLN A 40 -8.40 0.92 6.96
N LEU A 41 -8.98 1.82 6.18
CA LEU A 41 -8.34 2.40 5.00
C LEU A 41 -7.60 3.68 5.38
N VAL A 42 -6.27 3.58 5.51
CA VAL A 42 -5.39 4.71 5.87
C VAL A 42 -4.88 5.38 4.60
N ARG A 43 -5.24 6.64 4.38
CA ARG A 43 -4.85 7.39 3.18
C ARG A 43 -4.84 8.91 3.40
N PRO A 44 -4.18 9.68 2.53
CA PRO A 44 -4.28 11.13 2.55
C PRO A 44 -5.72 11.60 2.36
N ARG A 45 -6.06 12.71 3.00
CA ARG A 45 -7.33 13.38 2.77
C ARG A 45 -7.36 13.98 1.36
N GLN A 46 -8.44 13.73 0.64
CA GLN A 46 -8.74 14.29 -0.68
C GLN A 46 -9.82 15.37 -0.58
N HIS A 47 -9.95 16.21 -1.64
CA HIS A 47 -10.98 17.26 -1.66
C HIS A 47 -12.41 16.72 -1.62
N ALA A 48 -12.63 15.52 -2.15
CA ALA A 48 -13.93 14.85 -2.20
C ALA A 48 -14.35 14.21 -0.88
N ASP A 49 -13.49 14.19 0.15
CA ASP A 49 -13.76 13.49 1.42
C ASP A 49 -14.71 14.25 2.38
N ARG A 50 -15.32 15.34 1.95
CA ARG A 50 -16.19 16.14 2.83
C ARG A 50 -17.40 15.37 3.35
N ASP A 51 -17.82 14.31 2.63
CA ASP A 51 -19.05 13.55 2.91
C ASP A 51 -18.85 12.02 3.05
N GLN A 52 -17.61 11.53 3.12
CA GLN A 52 -17.37 10.10 3.25
C GLN A 52 -17.46 9.62 4.70
N SER A 53 -18.62 9.13 5.07
CA SER A 53 -18.84 8.28 6.25
C SER A 53 -18.37 6.83 5.95
N ALA A 54 -18.13 6.06 7.02
CA ALA A 54 -17.82 4.64 6.89
C ALA A 54 -18.88 3.92 6.03
N THR A 55 -18.43 3.22 5.01
CA THR A 55 -19.32 2.41 4.17
C THR A 55 -19.14 0.94 4.56
N GLY A 56 -20.12 0.40 5.31
CA GLY A 56 -20.10 -1.00 5.72
C GLY A 56 -18.88 -1.37 6.59
N SER A 57 -18.10 -2.36 6.14
CA SER A 57 -16.93 -2.87 6.86
C SER A 57 -15.64 -2.09 6.57
N ILE A 58 -15.66 -1.05 5.74
CA ILE A 58 -14.51 -0.21 5.41
C ILE A 58 -14.62 1.12 6.15
N THR A 59 -13.65 1.40 7.01
CA THR A 59 -13.58 2.64 7.79
C THR A 59 -12.40 3.49 7.32
N PRO A 60 -12.60 4.69 6.77
CA PRO A 60 -11.51 5.56 6.36
C PRO A 60 -10.79 6.15 7.59
N TYR A 61 -9.46 6.14 7.53
CA TYR A 61 -8.58 6.84 8.48
C TYR A 61 -7.75 7.87 7.72
N LEU A 62 -8.26 9.10 7.69
CA LEU A 62 -7.70 10.16 6.88
C LEU A 62 -6.53 10.84 7.58
N VAL A 63 -5.40 10.97 6.86
CA VAL A 63 -4.21 11.66 7.32
C VAL A 63 -3.97 12.95 6.52
N PRO A 64 -3.24 13.93 7.07
CA PRO A 64 -2.80 15.08 6.30
C PRO A 64 -1.95 14.64 5.11
N GLY A 65 -2.07 15.33 3.98
CA GLY A 65 -1.29 15.08 2.79
C GLY A 65 -0.98 16.37 2.03
N LEU A 66 0.10 16.34 1.25
CA LEU A 66 0.52 17.43 0.39
C LEU A 66 0.35 17.05 -1.08
N PRO A 67 0.02 18.00 -1.96
CA PRO A 67 -0.05 17.73 -3.39
C PRO A 67 1.34 17.39 -3.94
N ILE A 68 1.40 16.49 -4.92
CA ILE A 68 2.64 16.16 -5.62
C ILE A 68 2.85 17.19 -6.72
N PRO A 69 3.97 17.94 -6.71
CA PRO A 69 4.28 18.91 -7.76
C PRO A 69 4.28 18.25 -9.15
N GLY A 70 3.61 18.87 -10.12
CA GLY A 70 3.51 18.35 -11.48
C GLY A 70 2.46 17.25 -11.71
N TYR A 71 1.79 16.76 -10.66
CA TYR A 71 0.75 15.74 -10.79
C TYR A 71 -0.57 16.24 -10.20
N HIS A 72 -1.46 16.70 -11.07
CA HIS A 72 -2.77 17.20 -10.66
C HIS A 72 -3.62 16.09 -10.02
N GLY A 73 -4.12 16.35 -8.81
CA GLY A 73 -5.01 15.44 -8.09
C GLY A 73 -4.30 14.39 -7.23
N LEU A 74 -3.00 14.15 -7.42
CA LEU A 74 -2.24 13.21 -6.57
C LEU A 74 -1.70 13.90 -5.33
N ARG A 75 -1.76 13.19 -4.21
CA ARG A 75 -1.24 13.65 -2.91
C ARG A 75 -0.40 12.56 -2.28
N PHE A 76 0.68 12.93 -1.62
CA PHE A 76 1.38 12.01 -0.72
C PHE A 76 0.97 12.29 0.72
N GLY A 77 0.86 11.23 1.52
CA GLY A 77 0.51 11.33 2.93
C GLY A 77 1.71 11.76 3.77
N LEU A 78 1.47 12.63 4.77
CA LEU A 78 2.52 12.99 5.72
C LEU A 78 2.88 11.80 6.61
N PRO A 79 4.15 11.71 7.09
CA PRO A 79 4.63 10.63 7.94
C PRO A 79 4.06 10.75 9.36
N VAL A 80 2.88 10.24 9.58
CA VAL A 80 2.11 10.35 10.85
C VAL A 80 2.38 9.19 11.80
N TYR A 81 3.63 8.81 12.00
CA TYR A 81 4.07 7.68 12.82
C TYR A 81 3.40 7.63 14.21
N TRP A 82 3.46 8.70 15.00
CA TRP A 82 2.91 8.74 16.35
C TRP A 82 1.40 8.62 16.39
N ARG A 83 0.74 9.17 15.37
CA ARG A 83 -0.71 9.10 15.22
C ARG A 83 -1.16 7.67 14.92
N LEU A 84 -0.48 6.98 14.00
CA LEU A 84 -0.73 5.57 13.68
C LEU A 84 -0.40 4.66 14.86
N ARG A 85 0.74 4.85 15.49
CA ARG A 85 1.14 4.07 16.66
C ARG A 85 0.14 4.19 17.80
N ARG A 86 -0.37 5.40 18.07
CA ARG A 86 -1.43 5.60 19.10
C ARG A 86 -2.74 4.95 18.71
N ASN A 87 -3.17 5.06 17.46
CA ASN A 87 -4.41 4.46 16.97
C ASN A 87 -4.33 2.93 17.05
N TRP A 88 -3.29 2.34 16.48
CA TRP A 88 -3.09 0.89 16.44
C TRP A 88 -2.70 0.28 17.81
N GLY A 89 -2.22 1.08 18.72
CA GLY A 89 -2.03 0.66 20.11
C GLY A 89 -3.35 0.48 20.87
N ARG A 90 -4.44 1.17 20.44
CA ARG A 90 -5.78 1.05 21.02
C ARG A 90 -6.63 0.01 20.30
N VAL A 91 -6.62 0.03 18.97
CA VAL A 91 -7.37 -0.88 18.11
C VAL A 91 -6.35 -1.57 17.20
N LYS A 92 -5.75 -2.63 17.71
CA LYS A 92 -4.66 -3.33 17.04
C LYS A 92 -5.21 -4.07 15.80
N PRO A 93 -4.77 -3.74 14.58
CA PRO A 93 -5.06 -4.57 13.43
C PRO A 93 -4.32 -5.90 13.52
N ASP A 94 -4.89 -6.94 12.93
CA ASP A 94 -4.27 -8.26 12.81
C ASP A 94 -3.18 -8.26 11.73
N LEU A 95 -3.31 -7.36 10.73
CA LEU A 95 -2.40 -7.22 9.60
C LEU A 95 -2.37 -5.76 9.13
N VAL A 96 -1.20 -5.28 8.75
CA VAL A 96 -1.02 -4.00 8.03
C VAL A 96 -0.52 -4.28 6.62
N TYR A 97 -1.34 -3.99 5.62
CA TYR A 97 -0.96 -4.02 4.21
C TYR A 97 -0.58 -2.61 3.75
N ILE A 98 0.61 -2.46 3.15
CA ILE A 98 1.14 -1.17 2.70
C ILE A 98 1.34 -1.23 1.19
N ALA A 99 0.52 -0.48 0.46
CA ALA A 99 0.51 -0.47 -0.99
C ALA A 99 1.56 0.46 -1.62
N THR A 100 1.96 1.50 -0.90
CA THR A 100 2.85 2.54 -1.43
C THR A 100 4.00 2.82 -0.48
N GLN A 101 5.19 2.98 -1.04
CA GLN A 101 6.44 3.22 -0.30
C GLN A 101 6.76 4.71 -0.07
N GLY A 102 5.76 5.57 -0.07
CA GLY A 102 5.91 6.99 0.22
C GLY A 102 6.07 7.28 1.72
N PRO A 103 6.09 8.56 2.13
CA PRO A 103 6.30 8.96 3.52
C PRO A 103 5.28 8.35 4.50
N LEU A 104 4.01 8.23 4.08
CA LEU A 104 2.98 7.58 4.87
C LEU A 104 3.26 6.08 5.03
N GLY A 105 3.64 5.40 3.94
CA GLY A 105 3.97 3.97 3.94
C GLY A 105 5.14 3.67 4.88
N HIS A 106 6.21 4.47 4.84
CA HIS A 106 7.35 4.35 5.75
C HIS A 106 6.94 4.54 7.23
N ALA A 107 6.11 5.54 7.52
CA ALA A 107 5.61 5.78 8.87
C ALA A 107 4.71 4.63 9.36
N ALA A 108 3.87 4.08 8.49
CA ALA A 108 3.01 2.95 8.80
C ALA A 108 3.82 1.67 9.10
N LEU A 109 4.82 1.36 8.26
CA LEU A 109 5.72 0.22 8.47
C LEU A 109 6.44 0.33 9.81
N ALA A 110 6.97 1.51 10.14
CA ALA A 110 7.65 1.76 11.40
C ALA A 110 6.70 1.59 12.61
N ALA A 111 5.46 2.12 12.52
CA ALA A 111 4.47 2.01 13.58
C ALA A 111 4.00 0.56 13.81
N ALA A 112 3.72 -0.18 12.73
CA ALA A 112 3.32 -1.58 12.80
C ALA A 112 4.42 -2.45 13.44
N ARG A 113 5.68 -2.28 13.00
CA ARG A 113 6.83 -3.01 13.58
C ARG A 113 7.02 -2.71 15.07
N ALA A 114 6.90 -1.43 15.47
CA ALA A 114 7.00 -1.04 16.88
C ALA A 114 5.92 -1.70 17.76
N LEU A 115 4.77 -2.02 17.19
CA LEU A 115 3.65 -2.70 17.86
C LEU A 115 3.63 -4.22 17.62
N LYS A 116 4.62 -4.76 16.91
CA LYS A 116 4.69 -6.18 16.53
C LYS A 116 3.40 -6.64 15.83
N ILE A 117 2.94 -5.84 14.86
CA ILE A 117 1.82 -6.18 13.98
C ILE A 117 2.40 -6.74 12.69
N PRO A 118 1.92 -7.89 12.21
CA PRO A 118 2.35 -8.44 10.92
C PRO A 118 2.17 -7.44 9.79
N THR A 119 3.15 -7.37 8.89
CA THR A 119 3.22 -6.40 7.80
C THR A 119 3.37 -7.07 6.45
N VAL A 120 2.59 -6.63 5.49
CA VAL A 120 2.70 -7.01 4.08
C VAL A 120 2.85 -5.76 3.25
N THR A 121 3.80 -5.76 2.32
CA THR A 121 3.96 -4.67 1.35
C THR A 121 3.59 -5.14 -0.05
N GLY A 122 2.93 -4.29 -0.83
CA GLY A 122 2.64 -4.54 -2.24
C GLY A 122 3.66 -3.84 -3.13
N PHE A 123 4.25 -4.57 -4.07
CA PHE A 123 5.14 -4.00 -5.06
C PHE A 123 4.33 -3.61 -6.31
N HIS A 124 3.91 -2.36 -6.37
CA HIS A 124 3.07 -1.83 -7.45
C HIS A 124 3.86 -0.97 -8.46
N THR A 125 5.16 -0.81 -8.26
CA THR A 125 6.03 0.00 -9.11
C THR A 125 6.44 -0.79 -10.34
N GLN A 126 6.27 -0.22 -11.53
CA GLN A 126 6.82 -0.81 -12.76
C GLN A 126 8.32 -0.49 -12.84
N PHE A 127 9.14 -1.38 -12.29
CA PHE A 127 10.59 -1.20 -12.21
C PHE A 127 11.25 -1.02 -13.58
N HIS A 128 10.76 -1.69 -14.61
CA HIS A 128 11.26 -1.54 -15.99
C HIS A 128 11.14 -0.12 -16.56
N GLN A 129 10.15 0.67 -16.15
CA GLN A 129 10.04 2.06 -16.59
C GLN A 129 11.07 2.96 -15.90
N TYR A 130 11.48 2.63 -14.67
CA TYR A 130 12.53 3.40 -13.97
C TYR A 130 13.94 3.09 -14.51
N SER A 131 14.22 1.85 -14.88
CA SER A 131 15.54 1.46 -15.40
C SER A 131 15.81 1.97 -16.83
N GLN A 132 14.78 2.11 -17.66
CA GLN A 132 14.92 2.53 -19.06
C GLN A 132 14.85 4.04 -19.28
N HIS A 133 14.19 4.82 -18.42
CA HIS A 133 13.99 6.27 -18.60
C HIS A 133 15.01 7.15 -17.88
N TYR A 134 15.74 6.62 -16.91
CA TYR A 134 16.75 7.39 -16.19
C TYR A 134 18.13 6.78 -16.43
N GLY A 135 18.79 7.24 -17.49
CA GLY A 135 20.19 6.91 -17.83
C GLY A 135 21.25 7.38 -16.81
N LEU A 136 20.91 7.40 -15.53
CA LEU A 136 21.73 7.82 -14.39
C LEU A 136 21.96 6.61 -13.46
N GLY A 137 22.92 5.75 -13.83
CA GLY A 137 23.20 4.50 -13.12
C GLY A 137 23.29 4.61 -11.57
N ILE A 138 23.89 5.66 -11.03
CA ILE A 138 24.06 5.85 -9.57
C ILE A 138 22.72 6.15 -8.88
N LEU A 139 21.85 6.96 -9.48
CA LEU A 139 20.55 7.30 -8.91
C LEU A 139 19.61 6.10 -8.93
N THR A 140 19.66 5.28 -9.96
CA THR A 140 18.89 4.03 -10.08
C THR A 140 19.25 3.05 -8.97
N HIS A 141 20.55 2.89 -8.65
CA HIS A 141 21.00 2.05 -7.54
C HIS A 141 20.50 2.52 -6.19
N ARG A 142 20.54 3.83 -5.91
CA ARG A 142 20.03 4.39 -4.65
C ARG A 142 18.52 4.20 -4.49
N ILE A 143 17.76 4.36 -5.57
CA ILE A 143 16.31 4.10 -5.56
C ILE A 143 16.05 2.62 -5.29
N ALA A 144 16.73 1.72 -5.99
CA ALA A 144 16.61 0.28 -5.79
C ALA A 144 16.97 -0.14 -4.35
N ASP A 145 18.04 0.43 -3.78
CA ASP A 145 18.45 0.19 -2.40
C ASP A 145 17.40 0.67 -1.39
N THR A 146 16.80 1.82 -1.63
CA THR A 146 15.75 2.38 -0.77
C THR A 146 14.49 1.50 -0.82
N LEU A 147 14.08 1.07 -2.01
CA LEU A 147 12.96 0.15 -2.20
C LEU A 147 13.23 -1.20 -1.53
N ARG A 148 14.40 -1.79 -1.78
CA ARG A 148 14.80 -3.04 -1.16
C ARG A 148 14.81 -2.94 0.37
N HIS A 149 15.38 -1.86 0.91
CA HIS A 149 15.39 -1.63 2.36
C HIS A 149 13.98 -1.51 2.94
N PHE A 150 13.08 -0.81 2.26
CA PHE A 150 11.69 -0.68 2.68
C PHE A 150 10.98 -2.04 2.69
N HIS A 151 11.02 -2.76 1.58
CA HIS A 151 10.34 -4.05 1.43
C HIS A 151 10.91 -5.14 2.34
N ASN A 152 12.23 -5.21 2.50
CA ASN A 152 12.88 -6.18 3.39
C ASN A 152 12.61 -5.94 4.89
N ARG A 153 12.03 -4.81 5.24
CA ARG A 153 11.58 -4.55 6.61
C ARG A 153 10.15 -5.03 6.87
N SER A 154 9.41 -5.41 5.86
CA SER A 154 8.10 -6.07 6.00
C SER A 154 8.27 -7.58 6.15
N ASP A 155 7.25 -8.25 6.67
CA ASP A 155 7.28 -9.71 6.83
C ASP A 155 7.11 -10.41 5.47
N THR A 156 6.41 -9.79 4.53
CA THR A 156 6.19 -10.32 3.18
C THR A 156 6.03 -9.18 2.18
N THR A 157 6.57 -9.37 0.97
CA THR A 157 6.36 -8.48 -0.18
C THR A 157 5.57 -9.22 -1.24
N LEU A 158 4.43 -8.65 -1.65
CA LEU A 158 3.58 -9.22 -2.70
C LEU A 158 3.89 -8.60 -4.05
N VAL A 159 4.02 -9.45 -5.06
CA VAL A 159 4.28 -9.07 -6.46
C VAL A 159 3.24 -9.70 -7.39
N PRO A 160 2.92 -9.07 -8.53
CA PRO A 160 1.87 -9.56 -9.42
C PRO A 160 2.25 -10.79 -10.24
N THR A 161 3.56 -11.04 -10.50
CA THR A 161 4.01 -12.09 -11.42
C THR A 161 5.21 -12.86 -10.88
N VAL A 162 5.40 -14.09 -11.38
CA VAL A 162 6.55 -14.95 -11.05
C VAL A 162 7.86 -14.34 -11.57
N ASP A 163 7.83 -13.71 -12.75
CA ASP A 163 9.01 -13.08 -13.34
C ASP A 163 9.53 -11.95 -12.43
N LEU A 164 8.61 -11.11 -11.93
CA LEU A 164 8.97 -10.05 -10.99
C LEU A 164 9.46 -10.60 -9.65
N GLN A 165 8.89 -11.70 -9.17
CA GLN A 165 9.39 -12.38 -7.97
C GLN A 165 10.84 -12.81 -8.15
N THR A 166 11.15 -13.43 -9.29
CA THR A 166 12.50 -13.91 -9.62
C THR A 166 13.48 -12.75 -9.72
N GLU A 167 13.11 -11.67 -10.44
CA GLU A 167 13.92 -10.48 -10.59
C GLU A 167 14.23 -9.80 -9.25
N LEU A 168 13.21 -9.57 -8.43
CA LEU A 168 13.38 -8.93 -7.12
C LEU A 168 14.19 -9.81 -6.17
N SER A 169 13.97 -11.13 -6.16
CA SER A 169 14.74 -12.05 -5.33
C SER A 169 16.21 -12.06 -5.72
N ALA A 170 16.53 -12.05 -7.02
CA ALA A 170 17.89 -11.89 -7.51
C ALA A 170 18.49 -10.52 -7.13
N GLY A 171 17.67 -9.48 -7.03
CA GLY A 171 18.03 -8.13 -6.57
C GLY A 171 18.18 -8.00 -5.04
N GLY A 172 18.04 -9.09 -4.28
CA GLY A 172 18.22 -9.11 -2.82
C GLY A 172 16.98 -8.70 -2.03
N PHE A 173 15.78 -8.71 -2.63
CA PHE A 173 14.52 -8.59 -1.91
C PHE A 173 14.21 -9.94 -1.24
N GLN A 174 13.76 -9.87 0.01
CA GLN A 174 13.45 -11.03 0.83
C GLN A 174 11.94 -11.26 0.95
N ASN A 175 11.55 -12.52 1.20
CA ASN A 175 10.16 -12.90 1.46
C ASN A 175 9.18 -12.42 0.37
N VAL A 176 9.58 -12.50 -0.89
CA VAL A 176 8.77 -12.09 -2.04
C VAL A 176 7.82 -13.22 -2.42
N GLN A 177 6.53 -12.94 -2.48
CA GLN A 177 5.49 -13.89 -2.85
C GLN A 177 4.63 -13.37 -3.99
N VAL A 178 4.20 -14.27 -4.86
CA VAL A 178 3.31 -13.92 -5.96
C VAL A 178 1.88 -13.82 -5.47
N PHE A 179 1.27 -12.68 -5.72
CA PHE A 179 -0.14 -12.42 -5.53
C PHE A 179 -0.69 -11.84 -6.82
N GLY A 180 -1.19 -12.73 -7.70
CA GLY A 180 -1.73 -12.37 -9.00
C GLY A 180 -2.95 -11.44 -8.87
N ARG A 181 -3.01 -10.43 -9.72
CA ARG A 181 -4.21 -9.61 -9.84
C ARG A 181 -5.23 -10.42 -10.62
N GLY A 182 -6.39 -10.70 -10.01
CA GLY A 182 -7.53 -11.25 -10.72
C GLY A 182 -8.01 -10.28 -11.80
N VAL A 183 -8.50 -10.83 -12.89
CA VAL A 183 -9.23 -10.05 -13.92
C VAL A 183 -10.71 -10.27 -13.66
N ASP A 184 -11.46 -9.17 -13.53
CA ASP A 184 -12.91 -9.24 -13.41
C ASP A 184 -13.50 -9.56 -14.79
N VAL A 185 -13.75 -10.85 -15.02
CA VAL A 185 -14.28 -11.34 -16.30
C VAL A 185 -15.72 -10.88 -16.57
N GLU A 186 -16.48 -10.50 -15.55
CA GLU A 186 -17.86 -10.00 -15.73
C GLU A 186 -17.91 -8.58 -16.30
N ARG A 187 -16.83 -7.81 -16.17
CA ARG A 187 -16.71 -6.45 -16.75
C ARG A 187 -16.16 -6.41 -18.17
N ILE A 188 -15.77 -7.56 -18.74
CA ILE A 188 -15.18 -7.65 -20.09
C ILE A 188 -16.19 -8.24 -21.09
N SER A 189 -17.40 -8.58 -20.61
CA SER A 189 -18.50 -9.10 -21.44
C SER A 189 -19.38 -7.96 -21.99
#